data_7d8533fe3f65aa5e8e4a6b00a05e288e
#
_entry.id   7d8533fe3f65aa5e8e4a6b00a05e288e
#
_cell.length_a   1.000
_cell.length_b   1.000
_cell.length_c   1.000
_cell.angle_alpha   90.00
_cell.angle_beta   90.00
_cell.angle_gamma   90.00
#
_symmetry.space_group_name_H-M   'P 1'
#
loop_
_entity.id
_entity.type
_entity.pdbx_description
1 polymer ?
#
loop_
_entity_poly.entity_id
_entity_poly.type
_entity_poly.pdbx_seq_one_letter_code
_entity_poly.pdbx_strand_id
1 'polypeptide(L)'
;MKLKSFGVFGNPIKHSKSPLIHNACFLTFQKELGFLGHYHPILLPLESHIKNEFLHLGLSGANVTLPFKERAFQICDKIKGIALECASVNTLVLENDELVGYNTDALGFYLSLKQKNYQNALILGSGGSAKALACELQKQGLQVSVLNRSSRGLDFFQRLGCDCFMEPPKSAFDLIINATSASLHHELPLNKEVLKGYFKEGKLAYDLAYGFLTPFLSLAKELKTPFQDGKDMLIYQAALSFEKFSASQIPYSKAFEVMRSVF
;
A
#
# COMPACT_ATOMS: atom_id res chain seq x y z
N MET A 1 -32.22 0.92 -7.96
CA MET A 1 -30.75 1.08 -8.16
C MET A 1 -30.13 -0.29 -8.41
N LYS A 2 -29.16 -0.39 -9.32
CA LYS A 2 -28.38 -1.63 -9.58
C LYS A 2 -27.46 -1.88 -8.37
N LEU A 3 -27.31 -3.14 -7.94
CA LEU A 3 -26.32 -3.52 -6.93
C LEU A 3 -24.99 -3.82 -7.61
N LYS A 4 -23.89 -3.33 -7.05
CA LYS A 4 -22.52 -3.64 -7.47
C LYS A 4 -21.72 -4.15 -6.27
N SER A 5 -20.98 -5.22 -6.48
CA SER A 5 -20.13 -5.84 -5.46
C SER A 5 -18.68 -5.45 -5.65
N PHE A 6 -18.01 -5.18 -4.53
CA PHE A 6 -16.61 -4.86 -4.43
C PHE A 6 -15.96 -5.63 -3.28
N GLY A 7 -14.64 -5.69 -3.24
CA GLY A 7 -14.01 -6.38 -2.13
C GLY A 7 -12.51 -6.12 -1.98
N VAL A 8 -11.91 -6.78 -0.99
CA VAL A 8 -10.46 -6.85 -0.83
C VAL A 8 -10.02 -8.29 -0.69
N PHE A 9 -9.16 -8.74 -1.61
CA PHE A 9 -8.48 -10.02 -1.57
C PHE A 9 -7.23 -9.96 -0.69
N GLY A 10 -7.08 -10.90 0.23
CA GLY A 10 -5.89 -11.01 1.07
C GLY A 10 -5.84 -12.33 1.83
N ASN A 11 -4.65 -12.64 2.40
CA ASN A 11 -4.48 -13.79 3.28
C ASN A 11 -3.30 -13.54 4.24
N PRO A 12 -3.59 -13.24 5.55
CA PRO A 12 -4.92 -13.09 6.15
C PRO A 12 -5.62 -11.79 5.77
N ILE A 13 -6.97 -11.69 5.97
CA ILE A 13 -7.76 -10.50 5.61
C ILE A 13 -8.68 -10.02 6.73
N LYS A 14 -8.86 -10.81 7.79
CA LYS A 14 -9.84 -10.57 8.87
C LYS A 14 -9.74 -9.17 9.52
N HIS A 15 -8.53 -8.63 9.59
CA HIS A 15 -8.26 -7.35 10.29
C HIS A 15 -8.29 -6.13 9.36
N SER A 16 -8.63 -6.32 8.07
CA SER A 16 -8.68 -5.21 7.11
C SER A 16 -9.75 -4.19 7.48
N LYS A 17 -9.39 -2.91 7.48
CA LYS A 17 -10.31 -1.78 7.68
C LYS A 17 -10.91 -1.28 6.37
N SER A 18 -10.46 -1.79 5.21
CA SER A 18 -10.98 -1.39 3.90
C SER A 18 -12.50 -1.52 3.77
N PRO A 19 -13.16 -2.59 4.27
CA PRO A 19 -14.62 -2.67 4.21
C PRO A 19 -15.33 -1.54 4.94
N LEU A 20 -14.86 -1.12 6.11
CA LEU A 20 -15.44 -0.02 6.87
C LEU A 20 -15.43 1.28 6.05
N ILE A 21 -14.25 1.66 5.54
CA ILE A 21 -14.07 2.95 4.89
C ILE A 21 -14.70 3.01 3.49
N HIS A 22 -14.63 1.91 2.70
CA HIS A 22 -15.27 1.86 1.39
C HIS A 22 -16.80 1.84 1.47
N ASN A 23 -17.38 1.07 2.41
CA ASN A 23 -18.82 1.05 2.58
C ASN A 23 -19.36 2.39 3.04
N ALA A 24 -18.64 3.15 3.88
CA ALA A 24 -19.01 4.52 4.23
C ALA A 24 -19.11 5.42 2.99
N CYS A 25 -18.15 5.34 2.06
CA CYS A 25 -18.20 6.08 0.79
C CYS A 25 -19.36 5.62 -0.10
N PHE A 26 -19.59 4.31 -0.27
CA PHE A 26 -20.70 3.81 -1.07
C PHE A 26 -22.05 4.28 -0.52
N LEU A 27 -22.21 4.31 0.80
CA LEU A 27 -23.41 4.82 1.45
C LEU A 27 -23.59 6.33 1.24
N THR A 28 -22.51 7.09 1.43
CA THR A 28 -22.54 8.56 1.31
C THR A 28 -22.85 9.00 -0.11
N PHE A 29 -22.20 8.38 -1.11
CA PHE A 29 -22.29 8.79 -2.51
C PHE A 29 -23.28 7.97 -3.35
N GLN A 30 -24.15 7.15 -2.75
CA GLN A 30 -25.06 6.25 -3.48
C GLN A 30 -25.92 6.95 -4.54
N LYS A 31 -26.37 8.18 -4.27
CA LYS A 31 -27.19 8.97 -5.20
C LYS A 31 -26.37 9.45 -6.39
N GLU A 32 -25.16 9.94 -6.14
CA GLU A 32 -24.25 10.42 -7.17
C GLU A 32 -23.77 9.26 -8.07
N LEU A 33 -23.50 8.11 -7.48
CA LEU A 33 -23.05 6.90 -8.18
C LEU A 33 -24.16 6.24 -9.03
N GLY A 34 -25.42 6.42 -8.69
CA GLY A 34 -26.55 5.79 -9.38
C GLY A 34 -26.67 4.27 -9.15
N PHE A 35 -25.89 3.71 -8.22
CA PHE A 35 -25.93 2.29 -7.82
C PHE A 35 -25.70 2.13 -6.31
N LEU A 36 -26.07 0.95 -5.78
CA LEU A 36 -25.75 0.55 -4.42
C LEU A 36 -24.45 -0.27 -4.45
N GLY A 37 -23.39 0.24 -3.83
CA GLY A 37 -22.13 -0.47 -3.70
C GLY A 37 -22.05 -1.22 -2.37
N HIS A 38 -21.52 -2.43 -2.37
CA HIS A 38 -21.19 -3.18 -1.17
C HIS A 38 -19.78 -3.78 -1.26
N TYR A 39 -18.98 -3.59 -0.21
CA TYR A 39 -17.58 -3.96 -0.18
C TYR A 39 -17.29 -4.99 0.93
N HIS A 40 -16.66 -6.10 0.59
CA HIS A 40 -16.42 -7.24 1.47
C HIS A 40 -14.95 -7.56 1.67
N PRO A 41 -14.55 -8.09 2.84
CA PRO A 41 -13.27 -8.79 2.97
C PRO A 41 -13.39 -10.19 2.34
N ILE A 42 -12.43 -10.59 1.51
CA ILE A 42 -12.42 -11.88 0.82
C ILE A 42 -11.12 -12.60 1.15
N LEU A 43 -11.22 -13.65 1.97
CA LEU A 43 -10.08 -14.52 2.24
C LEU A 43 -9.79 -15.35 0.99
N LEU A 44 -8.66 -15.12 0.37
CA LEU A 44 -8.26 -15.83 -0.83
C LEU A 44 -7.22 -16.90 -0.49
N PRO A 45 -7.48 -18.20 -0.74
CA PRO A 45 -6.47 -19.23 -0.61
C PRO A 45 -5.23 -18.93 -1.47
N LEU A 46 -4.04 -19.33 -1.00
CA LEU A 46 -2.79 -18.99 -1.67
C LEU A 46 -2.71 -19.48 -3.11
N GLU A 47 -3.34 -20.64 -3.39
CA GLU A 47 -3.34 -21.28 -4.71
C GLU A 47 -4.47 -20.80 -5.64
N SER A 48 -5.38 -19.93 -5.17
CA SER A 48 -6.53 -19.47 -5.97
C SER A 48 -6.12 -18.64 -7.17
N HIS A 49 -6.89 -18.74 -8.24
CA HIS A 49 -6.77 -17.88 -9.43
C HIS A 49 -7.55 -16.58 -9.21
N ILE A 50 -6.85 -15.50 -8.92
CA ILE A 50 -7.44 -14.18 -8.56
C ILE A 50 -8.50 -13.72 -9.59
N LYS A 51 -8.21 -13.82 -10.90
CA LYS A 51 -9.13 -13.42 -11.96
C LYS A 51 -10.41 -14.26 -11.97
N ASN A 52 -10.28 -15.57 -11.78
CA ASN A 52 -11.44 -16.47 -11.74
C ASN A 52 -12.33 -16.17 -10.52
N GLU A 53 -11.74 -15.96 -9.35
CA GLU A 53 -12.49 -15.59 -8.13
C GLU A 53 -13.15 -14.21 -8.30
N PHE A 54 -12.47 -13.23 -8.88
CA PHE A 54 -13.03 -11.92 -9.18
C PHE A 54 -14.29 -12.03 -10.05
N LEU A 55 -14.22 -12.80 -11.14
CA LEU A 55 -15.34 -13.00 -12.09
C LEU A 55 -16.46 -13.84 -11.46
N HIS A 56 -16.12 -14.95 -10.76
CA HIS A 56 -17.09 -15.82 -10.09
C HIS A 56 -17.95 -15.07 -9.06
N LEU A 57 -17.32 -14.18 -8.30
CA LEU A 57 -18.01 -13.36 -7.30
C LEU A 57 -18.76 -12.15 -7.93
N GLY A 58 -18.71 -11.98 -9.24
CA GLY A 58 -19.39 -10.87 -9.95
C GLY A 58 -18.91 -9.49 -9.48
N LEU A 59 -17.62 -9.35 -9.13
CA LEU A 59 -17.09 -8.09 -8.63
C LEU A 59 -16.99 -7.04 -9.73
N SER A 60 -17.36 -5.81 -9.41
CA SER A 60 -17.14 -4.63 -10.27
C SER A 60 -15.74 -4.03 -10.05
N GLY A 61 -15.15 -4.27 -8.87
CA GLY A 61 -13.78 -3.87 -8.52
C GLY A 61 -13.33 -4.53 -7.23
N ALA A 62 -12.01 -4.63 -7.04
CA ALA A 62 -11.44 -5.17 -5.81
C ALA A 62 -10.08 -4.56 -5.50
N ASN A 63 -9.79 -4.37 -4.22
CA ASN A 63 -8.42 -4.18 -3.79
C ASN A 63 -7.72 -5.53 -3.61
N VAL A 64 -6.41 -5.51 -3.69
CA VAL A 64 -5.55 -6.67 -3.48
C VAL A 64 -4.48 -6.32 -2.46
N THR A 65 -4.35 -7.14 -1.41
CA THR A 65 -3.30 -6.98 -0.41
C THR A 65 -2.41 -8.22 -0.34
N LEU A 66 -1.58 -8.32 0.69
CA LEU A 66 -0.64 -9.43 0.90
C LEU A 66 -1.33 -10.80 0.77
N PRO A 67 -0.68 -11.77 0.14
CA PRO A 67 0.59 -11.72 -0.60
C PRO A 67 0.40 -11.55 -2.13
N PHE A 68 -0.75 -11.06 -2.59
CA PHE A 68 -1.26 -11.26 -3.95
C PHE A 68 -0.95 -10.13 -4.95
N LYS A 69 -0.36 -8.99 -4.56
CA LYS A 69 -0.20 -7.80 -5.41
C LYS A 69 0.61 -8.05 -6.70
N GLU A 70 1.66 -8.86 -6.62
CA GLU A 70 2.48 -9.22 -7.80
C GLU A 70 1.74 -10.21 -8.71
N ARG A 71 0.98 -11.16 -8.13
CA ARG A 71 0.13 -12.07 -8.91
C ARG A 71 -1.02 -11.32 -9.58
N ALA A 72 -1.60 -10.33 -8.90
CA ALA A 72 -2.63 -9.47 -9.48
C ALA A 72 -2.11 -8.70 -10.70
N PHE A 73 -0.84 -8.26 -10.68
CA PHE A 73 -0.20 -7.67 -11.84
C PHE A 73 -0.16 -8.63 -13.05
N GLN A 74 0.12 -9.92 -12.82
CA GLN A 74 0.26 -10.91 -13.89
C GLN A 74 -1.05 -11.31 -14.57
N ILE A 75 -2.21 -11.13 -13.89
CA ILE A 75 -3.50 -11.63 -14.36
C ILE A 75 -4.41 -10.55 -14.96
N CYS A 76 -3.99 -9.29 -14.93
CA CYS A 76 -4.75 -8.19 -15.53
C CYS A 76 -4.67 -8.23 -17.06
N ASP A 77 -5.78 -7.91 -17.72
CA ASP A 77 -5.80 -7.74 -19.17
C ASP A 77 -5.12 -6.43 -19.59
N LYS A 78 -5.26 -5.40 -18.75
CA LYS A 78 -4.57 -4.11 -18.88
C LYS A 78 -4.01 -3.65 -17.55
N ILE A 79 -2.91 -2.93 -17.61
CA ILE A 79 -2.28 -2.30 -16.45
C ILE A 79 -2.08 -0.83 -16.74
N LYS A 80 -2.40 0.06 -15.79
CA LYS A 80 -2.34 1.50 -15.99
C LYS A 80 -1.48 2.19 -14.93
N GLY A 81 -0.83 3.27 -15.38
CA GLY A 81 -0.06 4.17 -14.52
C GLY A 81 1.13 3.48 -13.84
N ILE A 82 1.45 3.90 -12.63
CA ILE A 82 2.61 3.43 -11.86
C ILE A 82 2.61 1.91 -11.58
N ALA A 83 1.46 1.23 -11.74
CA ALA A 83 1.37 -0.22 -11.61
C ALA A 83 2.26 -0.94 -12.63
N LEU A 84 2.44 -0.37 -13.84
CA LEU A 84 3.38 -0.88 -14.86
C LEU A 84 4.82 -0.80 -14.38
N GLU A 85 5.19 0.33 -13.79
CA GLU A 85 6.55 0.60 -13.33
C GLU A 85 6.91 -0.26 -12.11
N CYS A 86 6.00 -0.36 -11.14
CA CYS A 86 6.26 -1.11 -9.90
C CYS A 86 5.93 -2.61 -9.98
N ALA A 87 5.44 -3.11 -11.12
CA ALA A 87 5.03 -4.51 -11.31
C ALA A 87 4.16 -5.06 -10.15
N SER A 88 3.24 -4.22 -9.65
CA SER A 88 2.42 -4.50 -8.48
C SER A 88 1.06 -3.83 -8.60
N VAL A 89 -0.01 -4.59 -8.44
CA VAL A 89 -1.40 -4.13 -8.50
C VAL A 89 -2.06 -4.30 -7.14
N ASN A 90 -2.64 -3.23 -6.61
CA ASN A 90 -3.45 -3.27 -5.40
C ASN A 90 -4.93 -2.94 -5.65
N THR A 91 -5.30 -2.58 -6.88
CA THR A 91 -6.67 -2.20 -7.26
C THR A 91 -7.01 -2.77 -8.62
N LEU A 92 -8.06 -3.56 -8.67
CA LEU A 92 -8.62 -4.21 -9.86
C LEU A 92 -9.98 -3.58 -10.18
N VAL A 93 -10.24 -3.26 -11.44
CA VAL A 93 -11.52 -2.73 -11.91
C VAL A 93 -11.93 -3.44 -13.19
N LEU A 94 -13.20 -3.82 -13.32
CA LEU A 94 -13.74 -4.33 -14.56
C LEU A 94 -14.15 -3.14 -15.45
N GLU A 95 -13.42 -2.90 -16.52
CA GLU A 95 -13.67 -1.82 -17.50
C GLU A 95 -13.89 -2.43 -18.89
N ASN A 96 -15.10 -2.28 -19.45
CA ASN A 96 -15.44 -2.81 -20.76
C ASN A 96 -15.09 -4.31 -20.93
N ASP A 97 -15.44 -5.12 -19.93
CA ASP A 97 -15.16 -6.56 -19.85
C ASP A 97 -13.67 -6.93 -19.73
N GLU A 98 -12.77 -5.96 -19.57
CA GLU A 98 -11.35 -6.18 -19.29
C GLU A 98 -11.05 -5.94 -17.80
N LEU A 99 -10.22 -6.81 -17.21
CA LEU A 99 -9.72 -6.63 -15.85
C LEU A 99 -8.52 -5.68 -15.87
N VAL A 100 -8.74 -4.46 -15.41
CA VAL A 100 -7.74 -3.39 -15.41
C VAL A 100 -7.11 -3.27 -14.04
N GLY A 101 -5.76 -3.29 -13.99
CA GLY A 101 -4.97 -3.18 -12.78
C GLY A 101 -4.38 -1.79 -12.57
N TYR A 102 -4.46 -1.31 -11.33
CA TYR A 102 -3.89 -0.05 -10.86
C TYR A 102 -3.06 -0.27 -9.59
N ASN A 103 -2.18 0.70 -9.28
CA ASN A 103 -1.54 0.78 -7.98
C ASN A 103 -1.82 2.14 -7.34
N THR A 104 -2.53 2.13 -6.22
CA THR A 104 -2.87 3.32 -5.43
C THR A 104 -2.01 3.45 -4.17
N ASP A 105 -1.21 2.42 -3.83
CA ASP A 105 -0.31 2.48 -2.67
C ASP A 105 0.77 3.53 -2.85
N ALA A 106 1.36 3.61 -4.04
CA ALA A 106 2.44 4.52 -4.38
C ALA A 106 2.09 5.98 -4.04
N LEU A 107 1.08 6.52 -4.72
CA LEU A 107 0.62 7.89 -4.48
C LEU A 107 -0.01 8.03 -3.09
N GLY A 108 -0.74 7.03 -2.59
CA GLY A 108 -1.35 7.04 -1.25
C GLY A 108 -0.31 7.19 -0.14
N PHE A 109 0.83 6.50 -0.25
CA PHE A 109 1.95 6.68 0.65
C PHE A 109 2.52 8.11 0.58
N TYR A 110 2.83 8.60 -0.63
CA TYR A 110 3.41 9.93 -0.79
C TYR A 110 2.49 11.04 -0.26
N LEU A 111 1.17 10.93 -0.51
CA LEU A 111 0.19 11.88 0.02
C LEU A 111 0.11 11.84 1.56
N SER A 112 0.36 10.69 2.17
CA SER A 112 0.32 10.54 3.63
C SER A 112 1.48 11.20 4.35
N LEU A 113 2.61 11.45 3.68
CA LEU A 113 3.77 12.11 4.27
C LEU A 113 3.44 13.56 4.63
N LYS A 114 3.57 13.92 5.92
CA LYS A 114 3.31 15.28 6.42
C LYS A 114 4.31 16.31 5.92
N GLN A 115 5.53 15.89 5.66
CA GLN A 115 6.60 16.69 5.07
C GLN A 115 7.05 16.04 3.76
N LYS A 116 7.62 16.82 2.84
CA LYS A 116 8.02 16.37 1.51
C LYS A 116 9.50 16.64 1.20
N ASN A 117 10.25 17.17 2.19
CA ASN A 117 11.64 17.65 2.01
C ASN A 117 12.69 16.60 2.39
N TYR A 118 12.41 15.32 2.13
CA TYR A 118 13.38 14.24 2.29
C TYR A 118 14.27 14.14 1.05
N GLN A 119 15.55 13.85 1.23
CA GLN A 119 16.52 13.67 0.14
C GLN A 119 16.70 12.19 -0.19
N ASN A 120 16.69 11.35 0.82
CA ASN A 120 16.91 9.91 0.68
C ASN A 120 15.98 9.10 1.58
N ALA A 121 15.76 7.84 1.19
CA ALA A 121 14.93 6.91 1.93
C ALA A 121 15.56 5.52 1.99
N LEU A 122 15.43 4.85 3.15
CA LEU A 122 15.70 3.43 3.32
C LEU A 122 14.38 2.68 3.43
N ILE A 123 14.12 1.76 2.51
CA ILE A 123 12.98 0.85 2.56
C ILE A 123 13.45 -0.50 3.07
N LEU A 124 12.86 -0.97 4.17
CA LEU A 124 13.08 -2.30 4.73
C LEU A 124 12.05 -3.25 4.13
N GLY A 125 12.52 -4.26 3.38
CA GLY A 125 11.69 -5.24 2.67
C GLY A 125 11.59 -5.02 1.16
N SER A 126 11.21 -6.05 0.40
CA SER A 126 11.22 -6.09 -1.07
C SER A 126 9.89 -6.54 -1.69
N GLY A 127 8.79 -6.51 -0.95
CA GLY A 127 7.46 -6.90 -1.42
C GLY A 127 6.77 -5.85 -2.31
N GLY A 128 5.56 -6.17 -2.79
CA GLY A 128 4.81 -5.31 -3.72
C GLY A 128 4.56 -3.89 -3.23
N SER A 129 4.36 -3.67 -1.92
CA SER A 129 4.26 -2.30 -1.37
C SER A 129 5.61 -1.57 -1.45
N ALA A 130 6.72 -2.23 -1.08
CA ALA A 130 8.06 -1.65 -1.20
C ALA A 130 8.37 -1.23 -2.64
N LYS A 131 8.00 -2.04 -3.64
CA LYS A 131 8.17 -1.71 -5.07
C LYS A 131 7.40 -0.44 -5.44
N ALA A 132 6.14 -0.33 -5.03
CA ALA A 132 5.31 0.83 -5.30
C ALA A 132 5.88 2.11 -4.66
N LEU A 133 6.32 2.02 -3.40
CA LEU A 133 6.94 3.13 -2.69
C LEU A 133 8.25 3.56 -3.36
N ALA A 134 9.12 2.62 -3.74
CA ALA A 134 10.38 2.94 -4.40
C ALA A 134 10.17 3.69 -5.72
N CYS A 135 9.24 3.23 -6.57
CA CYS A 135 8.90 3.92 -7.81
C CYS A 135 8.41 5.35 -7.55
N GLU A 136 7.51 5.52 -6.59
CA GLU A 136 6.96 6.86 -6.30
C GLU A 136 8.03 7.79 -5.71
N LEU A 137 8.81 7.33 -4.74
CA LEU A 137 9.85 8.15 -4.11
C LEU A 137 10.92 8.61 -5.11
N GLN A 138 11.35 7.73 -6.02
CA GLN A 138 12.27 8.11 -7.10
C GLN A 138 11.65 9.11 -8.06
N LYS A 139 10.37 8.94 -8.42
CA LYS A 139 9.62 9.91 -9.24
C LYS A 139 9.56 11.28 -8.58
N GLN A 140 9.55 11.32 -7.25
CA GLN A 140 9.61 12.55 -6.45
C GLN A 140 11.05 13.07 -6.23
N GLY A 141 12.06 12.42 -6.81
CA GLY A 141 13.45 12.86 -6.78
C GLY A 141 14.27 12.38 -5.58
N LEU A 142 13.77 11.43 -4.78
CA LEU A 142 14.52 10.90 -3.65
C LEU A 142 15.50 9.81 -4.12
N GLN A 143 16.68 9.77 -3.50
CA GLN A 143 17.56 8.62 -3.59
C GLN A 143 16.97 7.48 -2.73
N VAL A 144 16.74 6.33 -3.33
CA VAL A 144 16.11 5.19 -2.64
C VAL A 144 17.11 4.05 -2.45
N SER A 145 17.23 3.63 -1.20
CA SER A 145 17.97 2.43 -0.78
C SER A 145 16.98 1.37 -0.30
N VAL A 146 17.25 0.11 -0.62
CA VAL A 146 16.42 -1.03 -0.22
C VAL A 146 17.27 -2.05 0.53
N LEU A 147 16.84 -2.40 1.73
CA LEU A 147 17.45 -3.45 2.54
C LEU A 147 16.51 -4.63 2.67
N ASN A 148 16.96 -5.79 2.22
CA ASN A 148 16.22 -7.03 2.37
C ASN A 148 17.14 -8.17 2.82
N ARG A 149 16.65 -9.05 3.70
CA ARG A 149 17.41 -10.17 4.30
C ARG A 149 17.94 -11.21 3.30
N SER A 150 17.50 -11.15 2.05
CA SER A 150 17.92 -12.07 0.98
C SER A 150 17.94 -11.32 -0.35
N SER A 151 18.61 -11.88 -1.37
CA SER A 151 18.60 -11.32 -2.72
C SER A 151 17.23 -11.38 -3.41
N ARG A 152 16.29 -12.18 -2.89
CA ARG A 152 14.96 -12.35 -3.49
C ARG A 152 14.23 -11.02 -3.62
N GLY A 153 13.88 -10.66 -4.85
CA GLY A 153 13.14 -9.44 -5.19
C GLY A 153 13.99 -8.18 -5.28
N LEU A 154 15.32 -8.23 -4.98
CA LEU A 154 16.20 -7.07 -5.12
C LEU A 154 16.49 -6.73 -6.59
N ASP A 155 16.46 -7.69 -7.51
CA ASP A 155 16.68 -7.47 -8.95
C ASP A 155 15.75 -6.40 -9.54
N PHE A 156 14.51 -6.31 -9.02
CA PHE A 156 13.57 -5.27 -9.41
C PHE A 156 14.12 -3.87 -9.07
N PHE A 157 14.58 -3.70 -7.83
CA PHE A 157 15.07 -2.41 -7.33
C PHE A 157 16.40 -2.01 -7.96
N GLN A 158 17.28 -2.98 -8.26
CA GLN A 158 18.50 -2.74 -9.00
C GLN A 158 18.22 -2.20 -10.41
N ARG A 159 17.26 -2.81 -11.13
CA ARG A 159 16.82 -2.31 -12.45
C ARG A 159 16.15 -0.94 -12.37
N LEU A 160 15.51 -0.61 -11.25
CA LEU A 160 14.94 0.70 -10.98
C LEU A 160 16.01 1.76 -10.64
N GLY A 161 17.27 1.34 -10.40
CA GLY A 161 18.37 2.23 -10.02
C GLY A 161 18.46 2.53 -8.52
N CYS A 162 17.84 1.70 -7.67
CA CYS A 162 17.98 1.80 -6.22
C CYS A 162 19.29 1.16 -5.73
N ASP A 163 19.86 1.70 -4.67
CA ASP A 163 20.91 1.02 -3.91
C ASP A 163 20.32 -0.17 -3.16
N CYS A 164 20.85 -1.38 -3.38
CA CYS A 164 20.30 -2.60 -2.81
C CYS A 164 21.28 -3.28 -1.86
N PHE A 165 20.78 -3.64 -0.67
CA PHE A 165 21.59 -4.19 0.40
C PHE A 165 20.97 -5.47 0.97
N MET A 166 21.80 -6.45 1.32
CA MET A 166 21.44 -7.61 2.16
C MET A 166 21.93 -7.46 3.60
N GLU A 167 22.94 -6.61 3.81
CA GLU A 167 23.45 -6.22 5.11
C GLU A 167 23.20 -4.73 5.35
N PRO A 168 22.96 -4.29 6.60
CA PRO A 168 22.67 -2.91 6.92
C PRO A 168 23.74 -1.93 6.46
N PRO A 169 23.46 -1.00 5.53
CA PRO A 169 24.43 0.00 5.11
C PRO A 169 24.77 0.99 6.22
N LYS A 170 26.00 1.51 6.22
CA LYS A 170 26.48 2.52 7.19
C LYS A 170 26.20 3.95 6.72
N SER A 171 25.03 4.19 6.16
CA SER A 171 24.61 5.50 5.66
C SER A 171 23.49 6.09 6.50
N ALA A 172 23.40 7.42 6.52
CA ALA A 172 22.29 8.15 7.12
C ALA A 172 21.12 8.24 6.13
N PHE A 173 19.89 8.13 6.64
CA PHE A 173 18.66 8.22 5.86
C PHE A 173 17.69 9.19 6.49
N ASP A 174 17.11 10.08 5.67
CA ASP A 174 16.07 11.00 6.11
C ASP A 174 14.79 10.26 6.48
N LEU A 175 14.39 9.30 5.65
CA LEU A 175 13.14 8.55 5.77
C LEU A 175 13.45 7.05 5.89
N ILE A 176 13.08 6.45 7.01
CA ILE A 176 13.24 5.01 7.27
C ILE A 176 11.87 4.35 7.25
N ILE A 177 11.64 3.45 6.29
CA ILE A 177 10.33 2.86 6.04
C ILE A 177 10.35 1.37 6.33
N ASN A 178 9.52 0.92 7.26
CA ASN A 178 9.26 -0.50 7.47
C ASN A 178 8.13 -0.97 6.54
N ALA A 179 8.50 -1.66 5.46
CA ALA A 179 7.58 -2.31 4.52
C ALA A 179 7.58 -3.84 4.68
N THR A 180 8.11 -4.36 5.77
CA THR A 180 8.09 -5.79 6.10
C THR A 180 6.82 -6.18 6.87
N SER A 181 6.58 -7.47 7.02
CA SER A 181 5.52 -7.99 7.90
C SER A 181 5.93 -8.12 9.37
N ALA A 182 7.15 -7.74 9.77
CA ALA A 182 7.67 -7.91 11.13
C ALA A 182 6.74 -7.30 12.19
N SER A 183 6.26 -6.09 11.96
CA SER A 183 5.35 -5.40 12.89
C SER A 183 4.02 -6.15 13.11
N LEU A 184 3.53 -6.90 12.13
CA LEU A 184 2.32 -7.73 12.29
C LEU A 184 2.53 -8.93 13.21
N HIS A 185 3.79 -9.31 13.43
CA HIS A 185 4.22 -10.36 14.37
C HIS A 185 4.79 -9.79 15.67
N HIS A 186 4.65 -8.47 15.90
CA HIS A 186 5.24 -7.76 17.03
C HIS A 186 6.77 -7.85 17.11
N GLU A 187 7.43 -7.90 15.95
CA GLU A 187 8.89 -8.00 15.81
C GLU A 187 9.49 -6.72 15.22
N LEU A 188 10.80 -6.51 15.47
CA LEU A 188 11.58 -5.51 14.78
C LEU A 188 12.04 -6.05 13.41
N PRO A 189 12.05 -5.21 12.35
CA PRO A 189 12.52 -5.65 11.03
C PRO A 189 14.02 -5.87 10.94
N LEU A 190 14.79 -5.30 11.88
CA LEU A 190 16.25 -5.40 11.98
C LEU A 190 16.69 -5.47 13.43
N ASN A 191 18.00 -5.73 13.65
CA ASN A 191 18.62 -5.62 14.94
C ASN A 191 18.37 -4.23 15.57
N LYS A 192 18.05 -4.20 16.88
CA LYS A 192 17.69 -2.99 17.64
C LYS A 192 18.78 -1.91 17.56
N GLU A 193 20.05 -2.29 17.66
CA GLU A 193 21.16 -1.31 17.66
C GLU A 193 21.38 -0.69 16.28
N VAL A 194 21.15 -1.45 15.20
CA VAL A 194 21.16 -0.93 13.83
C VAL A 194 20.06 0.11 13.64
N LEU A 195 18.83 -0.22 14.04
CA LEU A 195 17.70 0.72 13.97
C LEU A 195 17.93 1.98 14.80
N LYS A 196 18.53 1.85 15.99
CA LYS A 196 18.91 3.03 16.79
C LYS A 196 19.88 3.95 16.04
N GLY A 197 20.84 3.38 15.30
CA GLY A 197 21.74 4.15 14.46
C GLY A 197 20.97 4.97 13.43
N TYR A 198 20.08 4.34 12.66
CA TYR A 198 19.26 5.03 11.64
C TYR A 198 18.33 6.10 12.25
N PHE A 199 17.69 5.79 13.37
CA PHE A 199 16.73 6.72 13.98
C PHE A 199 17.36 7.96 14.58
N LYS A 200 18.61 7.88 15.08
CA LYS A 200 19.32 9.06 15.62
C LYS A 200 19.55 10.14 14.58
N GLU A 201 19.72 9.76 13.32
CA GLU A 201 20.01 10.67 12.20
C GLU A 201 18.77 10.89 11.31
N GLY A 202 17.75 10.03 11.42
CA GLY A 202 16.56 10.05 10.62
C GLY A 202 15.58 11.19 10.94
N LYS A 203 14.95 11.74 9.91
CA LYS A 203 13.90 12.76 10.04
C LYS A 203 12.52 12.16 10.27
N LEU A 204 12.27 10.92 9.78
CA LEU A 204 11.01 10.21 9.96
C LEU A 204 11.21 8.69 9.93
N ALA A 205 10.68 8.01 10.92
CA ALA A 205 10.44 6.56 10.93
C ALA A 205 8.99 6.29 10.51
N TYR A 206 8.78 5.55 9.43
CA TYR A 206 7.45 5.23 8.90
C TYR A 206 7.22 3.73 8.90
N ASP A 207 6.13 3.27 9.52
CA ASP A 207 5.72 1.86 9.46
C ASP A 207 4.46 1.71 8.62
N LEU A 208 4.45 0.79 7.65
CA LEU A 208 3.24 0.53 6.86
C LEU A 208 2.12 -0.14 7.68
N ALA A 209 2.45 -0.78 8.81
CA ALA A 209 1.46 -1.27 9.75
C ALA A 209 0.75 -0.10 10.44
N TYR A 210 -0.52 -0.29 10.82
CA TYR A 210 -1.36 0.75 11.40
C TYR A 210 -2.27 0.21 12.50
N GLY A 211 -2.81 1.13 13.31
CA GLY A 211 -3.82 0.84 14.33
C GLY A 211 -3.26 0.43 15.69
N PHE A 212 -1.95 0.35 15.84
CA PHE A 212 -1.26 0.10 17.09
C PHE A 212 0.18 0.65 17.06
N LEU A 213 0.76 0.88 18.22
CA LEU A 213 2.17 1.29 18.32
C LEU A 213 3.06 0.06 18.12
N THR A 214 3.65 -0.06 16.93
CA THR A 214 4.53 -1.20 16.59
C THR A 214 5.87 -1.15 17.36
N PRO A 215 6.60 -2.27 17.50
CA PRO A 215 7.94 -2.25 18.08
C PRO A 215 8.89 -1.27 17.38
N PHE A 216 8.79 -1.16 16.05
CA PHE A 216 9.56 -0.22 15.24
C PHE A 216 9.26 1.24 15.61
N LEU A 217 7.99 1.63 15.68
CA LEU A 217 7.56 2.99 16.05
C LEU A 217 7.80 3.27 17.55
N SER A 218 7.69 2.25 18.41
CA SER A 218 8.01 2.37 19.84
C SER A 218 9.48 2.72 20.05
N LEU A 219 10.38 2.09 19.28
CA LEU A 219 11.81 2.40 19.34
C LEU A 219 12.10 3.82 18.82
N ALA A 220 11.44 4.25 17.73
CA ALA A 220 11.56 5.63 17.23
C ALA A 220 11.11 6.64 18.29
N LYS A 221 9.98 6.36 18.96
CA LYS A 221 9.46 7.19 20.07
C LYS A 221 10.44 7.27 21.25
N GLU A 222 11.03 6.14 21.64
CA GLU A 222 12.08 6.08 22.71
C GLU A 222 13.24 7.03 22.39
N LEU A 223 13.63 7.09 21.13
CA LEU A 223 14.75 7.92 20.63
C LEU A 223 14.35 9.36 20.25
N LYS A 224 13.08 9.72 20.43
CA LYS A 224 12.53 11.04 20.05
C LYS A 224 12.63 11.33 18.55
N THR A 225 12.76 10.30 17.72
CA THR A 225 12.69 10.41 16.27
C THR A 225 11.23 10.61 15.86
N PRO A 226 10.90 11.58 15.00
CA PRO A 226 9.55 11.69 14.45
C PRO A 226 9.10 10.37 13.84
N PHE A 227 7.84 9.99 14.07
CA PHE A 227 7.33 8.73 13.54
C PHE A 227 5.89 8.85 13.04
N GLN A 228 5.52 7.96 12.12
CA GLN A 228 4.19 7.88 11.53
C GLN A 228 3.85 6.41 11.24
N ASP A 229 2.60 6.01 11.49
CA ASP A 229 2.06 4.71 11.09
C ASP A 229 1.39 4.77 9.71
N GLY A 230 0.97 3.61 9.19
CA GLY A 230 0.33 3.46 7.89
C GLY A 230 -1.13 3.91 7.79
N LYS A 231 -1.71 4.51 8.84
CA LYS A 231 -3.14 4.89 8.86
C LYS A 231 -3.49 5.85 7.72
N ASP A 232 -2.78 6.96 7.61
CA ASP A 232 -3.08 7.96 6.58
C ASP A 232 -2.84 7.37 5.17
N MET A 233 -1.81 6.55 4.98
CA MET A 233 -1.59 5.83 3.72
C MET A 233 -2.76 4.91 3.38
N LEU A 234 -3.30 4.17 4.35
CA LEU A 234 -4.47 3.32 4.13
C LEU A 234 -5.66 4.13 3.61
N ILE A 235 -5.93 5.29 4.22
CA ILE A 235 -7.05 6.14 3.82
C ILE A 235 -6.84 6.72 2.42
N TYR A 236 -5.65 7.28 2.13
CA TYR A 236 -5.35 7.85 0.81
C TYR A 236 -5.42 6.81 -0.31
N GLN A 237 -4.79 5.63 -0.15
CA GLN A 237 -4.83 4.59 -1.17
C GLN A 237 -6.26 4.06 -1.39
N ALA A 238 -7.08 3.97 -0.34
CA ALA A 238 -8.48 3.57 -0.46
C ALA A 238 -9.32 4.62 -1.17
N ALA A 239 -9.10 5.90 -0.89
CA ALA A 239 -9.77 7.00 -1.58
C ALA A 239 -9.43 7.03 -3.09
N LEU A 240 -8.15 6.84 -3.42
CA LEU A 240 -7.68 6.71 -4.80
C LEU A 240 -8.29 5.48 -5.50
N SER A 241 -8.43 4.35 -4.78
CA SER A 241 -9.12 3.16 -5.31
C SER A 241 -10.61 3.42 -5.53
N PHE A 242 -11.26 4.13 -4.59
CA PHE A 242 -12.68 4.47 -4.71
C PHE A 242 -12.96 5.37 -5.91
N GLU A 243 -12.05 6.30 -6.23
CA GLU A 243 -12.13 7.09 -7.47
C GLU A 243 -12.15 6.19 -8.70
N LYS A 244 -11.36 5.12 -8.74
CA LYS A 244 -11.41 4.13 -9.83
C LYS A 244 -12.72 3.32 -9.83
N PHE A 245 -13.18 2.87 -8.66
CA PHE A 245 -14.45 2.14 -8.50
C PHE A 245 -15.68 2.96 -8.91
N SER A 246 -15.60 4.27 -8.76
CA SER A 246 -16.64 5.21 -9.18
C SER A 246 -16.51 5.69 -10.63
N ALA A 247 -15.60 5.11 -11.42
CA ALA A 247 -15.26 5.60 -12.77
C ALA A 247 -14.95 7.12 -12.77
N SER A 248 -14.23 7.58 -11.75
CA SER A 248 -13.86 8.99 -11.50
C SER A 248 -15.03 9.97 -11.27
N GLN A 249 -16.23 9.46 -11.01
CA GLN A 249 -17.38 10.32 -10.64
C GLN A 249 -17.17 10.99 -9.27
N ILE A 250 -16.52 10.29 -8.34
CA ILE A 250 -16.18 10.79 -7.02
C ILE A 250 -14.66 10.98 -6.93
N PRO A 251 -14.17 12.24 -6.90
CA PRO A 251 -12.75 12.52 -6.74
C PRO A 251 -12.21 11.95 -5.42
N TYR A 252 -10.96 11.47 -5.43
CA TYR A 252 -10.35 10.90 -4.23
C TYR A 252 -10.36 11.85 -3.02
N SER A 253 -10.29 13.16 -3.22
CA SER A 253 -10.35 14.14 -2.14
C SER A 253 -11.66 14.10 -1.36
N LYS A 254 -12.80 13.96 -2.04
CA LYS A 254 -14.10 13.79 -1.40
C LYS A 254 -14.21 12.44 -0.67
N ALA A 255 -13.75 11.36 -1.31
CA ALA A 255 -13.72 10.03 -0.69
C ALA A 255 -12.82 10.00 0.54
N PHE A 256 -11.68 10.68 0.51
CA PHE A 256 -10.75 10.80 1.63
C PHE A 256 -11.41 11.38 2.88
N GLU A 257 -12.16 12.49 2.75
CA GLU A 257 -12.85 13.13 3.88
C GLU A 257 -13.87 12.20 4.54
N VAL A 258 -14.65 11.47 3.73
CA VAL A 258 -15.59 10.47 4.25
C VAL A 258 -14.86 9.33 4.95
N MET A 259 -13.83 8.76 4.31
CA MET A 259 -13.08 7.63 4.87
C MET A 259 -12.36 8.02 6.17
N ARG A 260 -11.81 9.24 6.23
CA ARG A 260 -11.14 9.76 7.41
C ARG A 260 -12.09 9.95 8.59
N SER A 261 -13.34 10.32 8.33
CA SER A 261 -14.32 10.57 9.39
C SER A 261 -14.81 9.31 10.11
N VAL A 262 -14.65 8.13 9.52
CA VAL A 262 -15.11 6.84 10.07
C VAL A 262 -13.96 5.95 10.57
N PHE A 263 -12.71 6.38 10.43
CA PHE A 263 -11.51 5.67 10.88
C PHE A 263 -11.00 6.25 12.21
#